data_6db68e4008106447efc43827cad65555
#
_entry.id   6db68e4008106447efc43827cad65555
#
_cell.length_a   1.000
_cell.length_b   1.000
_cell.length_c   1.000
_cell.angle_alpha   90.00
_cell.angle_beta   90.00
_cell.angle_gamma   90.00
#
_symmetry.space_group_name_H-M   'P 1'
#
loop_
_entity.id
_entity.type
_entity.pdbx_description
1 polymer ?
#
loop_
_entity_poly.entity_id
_entity_poly.type
_entity_poly.pdbx_seq_one_letter_code
_entity_poly.pdbx_strand_id
1 'polypeptide(L)'
;GNRNLSEEKQGILRELLFRMDAVKTAEDKKYVLMNAPKEKLDEIVSVLPGMKSPTVMPLAQEGWCSVHTVLDEKCFWEIIGKLKALGAEGILVLPIEKMII
;
A
#
# COMPACT_ATOMS: atom_id res chain seq x y z
N GLY A 1 0.51 -24.03 -36.94
CA GLY A 1 1.15 -23.09 -37.79
C GLY A 1 1.47 -21.79 -37.11
N ASN A 2 1.74 -20.83 -37.92
CA ASN A 2 2.13 -19.52 -37.42
C ASN A 2 1.05 -18.90 -36.52
N ARG A 3 -0.20 -19.25 -36.75
CA ARG A 3 -1.31 -18.74 -35.99
C ARG A 3 -1.27 -19.19 -34.54
N ASN A 4 -0.96 -20.46 -34.28
CA ASN A 4 -0.87 -21.00 -32.96
C ASN A 4 0.32 -20.39 -32.21
N LEU A 5 1.44 -20.24 -32.90
CA LEU A 5 2.63 -19.59 -32.34
C LEU A 5 2.34 -18.13 -31.96
N SER A 6 1.56 -17.45 -32.82
CA SER A 6 1.18 -16.07 -32.55
C SER A 6 0.27 -15.96 -31.32
N GLU A 7 -0.64 -16.92 -31.16
CA GLU A 7 -1.52 -16.94 -29.99
C GLU A 7 -0.74 -17.23 -28.70
N GLU A 8 0.21 -18.14 -28.75
CA GLU A 8 1.10 -18.41 -27.61
C GLU A 8 1.92 -17.18 -27.24
N LYS A 9 2.49 -16.52 -28.24
CA LYS A 9 3.24 -15.28 -28.04
C LYS A 9 2.35 -14.20 -27.45
N GLN A 10 1.12 -14.07 -27.93
CA GLN A 10 0.19 -13.10 -27.40
C GLN A 10 -0.20 -13.41 -25.96
N GLY A 11 -0.31 -14.69 -25.61
CA GLY A 11 -0.56 -15.10 -24.24
C GLY A 11 0.57 -14.72 -23.31
N ILE A 12 1.80 -14.99 -23.72
CA ILE A 12 2.99 -14.64 -22.96
C ILE A 12 3.13 -13.12 -22.84
N LEU A 13 2.92 -12.41 -23.94
CA LEU A 13 2.95 -10.95 -23.93
C LEU A 13 1.87 -10.37 -23.03
N ARG A 14 0.71 -10.97 -23.03
CA ARG A 14 -0.40 -10.54 -22.19
C ARG A 14 -0.07 -10.71 -20.70
N GLU A 15 0.58 -11.82 -20.34
CA GLU A 15 1.08 -12.04 -18.99
C GLU A 15 2.14 -11.00 -18.59
N LEU A 16 3.07 -10.75 -19.49
CA LEU A 16 4.10 -9.75 -19.27
C LEU A 16 3.50 -8.35 -19.15
N LEU A 17 2.55 -8.02 -20.01
CA LEU A 17 1.85 -6.74 -19.94
C LEU A 17 1.06 -6.60 -18.66
N PHE A 18 0.43 -7.68 -18.22
CA PHE A 18 -0.28 -7.66 -16.95
C PHE A 18 0.67 -7.38 -15.79
N ARG A 19 1.85 -7.99 -15.80
CA ARG A 19 2.86 -7.72 -14.78
C ARG A 19 3.37 -6.27 -14.87
N MET A 20 3.53 -5.76 -16.07
CA MET A 20 3.92 -4.37 -16.29
C MET A 20 2.83 -3.42 -15.81
N ASP A 21 1.58 -3.75 -16.05
CA ASP A 21 0.46 -2.95 -15.55
C ASP A 21 0.44 -2.95 -14.03
N ALA A 22 0.72 -4.09 -13.40
CA ALA A 22 0.82 -4.19 -11.95
C ALA A 22 1.97 -3.32 -11.42
N VAL A 23 3.10 -3.33 -12.12
CA VAL A 23 4.24 -2.47 -11.78
C VAL A 23 3.89 -1.01 -12.01
N LYS A 24 3.19 -0.70 -13.10
CA LYS A 24 2.69 0.64 -13.36
C LYS A 24 1.74 1.11 -12.27
N THR A 25 0.87 0.21 -11.82
CA THR A 25 -0.05 0.51 -10.73
C THR A 25 0.71 0.89 -9.46
N ALA A 26 1.92 0.35 -9.29
CA ALA A 26 2.76 0.70 -8.15
C ALA A 26 3.17 2.18 -8.14
N GLU A 27 3.17 2.86 -9.29
CA GLU A 27 3.44 4.28 -9.35
C GLU A 27 2.38 5.09 -8.59
N ASP A 28 1.14 4.61 -8.59
CA ASP A 28 0.05 5.26 -7.87
C ASP A 28 -0.04 4.81 -6.42
N LYS A 29 0.70 3.77 -6.04
CA LYS A 29 0.75 3.25 -4.68
C LYS A 29 1.87 3.90 -3.90
N LYS A 30 1.62 4.12 -2.63
CA LYS A 30 2.62 4.67 -1.72
C LYS A 30 2.76 3.79 -0.50
N TYR A 31 3.97 3.69 -0.03
CA TYR A 31 4.25 3.02 1.23
C TYR A 31 4.13 4.06 2.34
N VAL A 32 3.20 3.84 3.23
CA VAL A 32 2.87 4.80 4.29
C VAL A 32 3.29 4.24 5.63
N LEU A 33 4.09 5.01 6.35
CA LEU A 33 4.49 4.69 7.72
C LEU A 33 3.96 5.78 8.63
N MET A 34 3.52 5.40 9.80
CA MET A 34 3.08 6.37 10.79
C MET A 34 3.31 5.83 12.19
N ASN A 35 3.54 6.72 13.12
CA ASN A 35 3.55 6.39 14.53
C ASN A 35 2.14 6.62 15.07
N ALA A 36 1.62 5.65 15.79
CA ALA A 36 0.24 5.68 16.25
C ALA A 36 0.19 5.35 17.74
N PRO A 37 -0.69 6.03 18.52
CA PRO A 37 -0.91 5.64 19.88
C PRO A 37 -1.59 4.27 19.92
N LYS A 38 -1.09 3.40 20.76
CA LYS A 38 -1.55 2.02 20.88
C LYS A 38 -3.05 1.95 21.20
N GLU A 39 -3.52 2.89 22.03
CA GLU A 39 -4.93 2.94 22.41
C GLU A 39 -5.88 3.32 21.26
N LYS A 40 -5.35 3.94 20.21
CA LYS A 40 -6.13 4.33 19.02
C LYS A 40 -5.87 3.43 17.83
N LEU A 41 -5.06 2.40 18.01
CA LEU A 41 -4.65 1.54 16.90
C LEU A 41 -5.83 0.91 16.16
N ASP A 42 -6.80 0.38 16.87
CA ASP A 42 -7.95 -0.26 16.25
C ASP A 42 -8.74 0.73 15.39
N GLU A 43 -8.90 1.94 15.86
CA GLU A 43 -9.60 2.98 15.11
C GLU A 43 -8.81 3.39 13.87
N ILE A 44 -7.49 3.52 14.00
CA ILE A 44 -6.61 3.85 12.89
C ILE A 44 -6.66 2.76 11.83
N VAL A 45 -6.57 1.50 12.24
CA VAL A 45 -6.63 0.37 11.31
C VAL A 45 -7.98 0.33 10.59
N SER A 46 -9.06 0.67 11.28
CA SER A 46 -10.39 0.67 10.66
C SER A 46 -10.55 1.74 9.58
N VAL A 47 -9.78 2.81 9.65
CA VAL A 47 -9.79 3.88 8.65
C VAL A 47 -8.99 3.50 7.41
N LEU A 48 -7.98 2.64 7.57
CA LEU A 48 -7.09 2.27 6.47
C LEU A 48 -7.81 1.32 5.52
N PRO A 49 -7.93 1.68 4.24
CA PRO A 49 -8.43 0.75 3.24
C PRO A 49 -7.33 -0.27 2.93
N GLY A 50 -7.71 -1.47 2.64
CA GLY A 50 -6.72 -2.47 2.27
C GLY A 50 -7.30 -3.85 2.25
N MET A 51 -6.72 -4.69 1.40
CA MET A 51 -7.11 -6.07 1.27
C MET A 51 -6.51 -6.94 2.39
N LYS A 52 -5.48 -6.42 3.05
CA LYS A 52 -4.78 -7.10 4.13
C LYS A 52 -4.55 -6.14 5.28
N SER A 53 -4.41 -6.70 6.46
CA SER A 53 -4.08 -5.92 7.63
C SER A 53 -2.74 -5.20 7.46
N PRO A 54 -2.62 -3.97 7.95
CA PRO A 54 -1.33 -3.29 7.95
C PRO A 54 -0.34 -4.00 8.87
N THR A 55 0.93 -3.76 8.64
CA THR A 55 1.98 -4.23 9.53
C THR A 55 2.05 -3.29 10.73
N VAL A 56 1.99 -3.85 11.92
CA VAL A 56 2.07 -3.07 13.16
C VAL A 56 3.27 -3.56 13.96
N MET A 57 4.12 -2.63 14.36
CA MET A 57 5.32 -2.95 15.14
C MET A 57 5.36 -2.05 16.38
N PRO A 58 5.68 -2.61 17.56
CA PRO A 58 5.82 -1.80 18.74
C PRO A 58 7.03 -0.87 18.62
N LEU A 59 6.88 0.35 19.12
CA LEU A 59 8.00 1.27 19.22
C LEU A 59 8.69 1.11 20.58
N ALA A 60 9.94 1.58 20.65
CA ALA A 60 10.66 1.60 21.92
C ALA A 60 9.94 2.44 22.98
N GLN A 61 9.25 3.49 22.52
CA GLN A 61 8.43 4.30 23.41
C GLN A 61 7.15 3.55 23.77
N GLU A 62 6.92 3.37 25.05
CA GLU A 62 5.74 2.67 25.54
C GLU A 62 4.45 3.39 25.14
N GLY A 63 3.44 2.64 24.76
CA GLY A 63 2.16 3.19 24.36
C GLY A 63 2.07 3.62 22.90
N TRP A 64 3.14 3.41 22.13
CA TRP A 64 3.20 3.77 20.71
C TRP A 64 3.57 2.57 19.85
N CYS A 65 3.08 2.60 18.63
CA CYS A 65 3.42 1.59 17.63
C CYS A 65 3.63 2.25 16.28
N SER A 66 4.30 1.52 15.39
CA SER A 66 4.52 1.93 14.01
C SER A 66 3.57 1.14 13.13
N VAL A 67 2.84 1.84 12.28
CA VAL A 67 1.88 1.23 11.35
C VAL A 67 2.39 1.42 9.93
N HIS A 68 2.51 0.33 9.20
CA HIS A 68 3.01 0.33 7.83
C HIS A 68 1.93 -0.24 6.92
N THR A 69 1.64 0.47 5.85
CA THR A 69 0.63 0.02 4.89
C THR A 69 0.93 0.56 3.51
N VAL A 70 0.29 -0.04 2.52
CA VAL A 70 0.38 0.43 1.14
C VAL A 70 -0.98 1.00 0.75
N LEU A 71 -1.00 2.22 0.30
CA LEU A 71 -2.22 2.94 -0.05
C LEU A 71 -2.08 3.60 -1.41
N ASP A 72 -3.19 3.76 -2.11
CA ASP A 72 -3.26 4.67 -3.23
C ASP A 72 -3.06 6.10 -2.73
N GLU A 73 -2.30 6.88 -3.47
CA GLU A 73 -2.06 8.28 -3.10
C GLU A 73 -3.36 9.03 -2.90
N LYS A 74 -4.32 8.81 -3.77
CA LYS A 74 -5.64 9.43 -3.66
C LYS A 74 -6.35 9.06 -2.35
N CYS A 75 -6.35 7.77 -2.01
CA CYS A 75 -6.92 7.30 -0.75
C CYS A 75 -6.22 7.92 0.45
N PHE A 76 -4.90 8.02 0.39
CA PHE A 76 -4.13 8.60 1.46
C PHE A 76 -4.59 10.04 1.76
N TRP A 77 -4.74 10.85 0.71
CA TRP A 77 -5.16 12.25 0.89
C TRP A 77 -6.59 12.35 1.43
N GLU A 78 -7.43 11.38 1.12
CA GLU A 78 -8.80 11.35 1.64
C GLU A 78 -8.86 11.03 3.13
N ILE A 79 -7.93 10.22 3.64
CA ILE A 79 -7.99 9.74 5.03
C ILE A 79 -6.97 10.40 5.97
N ILE A 80 -6.05 11.21 5.44
CA ILE A 80 -4.97 11.80 6.25
C ILE A 80 -5.51 12.62 7.42
N GLY A 81 -6.57 13.36 7.20
CA GLY A 81 -7.18 14.16 8.26
C GLY A 81 -7.72 13.31 9.41
N LYS A 82 -8.33 12.16 9.08
CA LYS A 82 -8.84 11.23 10.09
C LYS A 82 -7.70 10.59 10.86
N LEU A 83 -6.61 10.23 10.17
CA LEU A 83 -5.44 9.65 10.83
C LEU A 83 -4.82 10.62 11.82
N LYS A 84 -4.69 11.88 11.43
CA LYS A 84 -4.16 12.91 12.33
C LYS A 84 -5.08 13.14 13.52
N ALA A 85 -6.39 13.16 13.29
CA ALA A 85 -7.36 13.33 14.36
C ALA A 85 -7.30 12.19 15.38
N LEU A 86 -6.92 10.99 14.95
CA LEU A 86 -6.77 9.83 15.82
C LEU A 86 -5.39 9.78 16.51
N GLY A 87 -4.55 10.78 16.27
CA GLY A 87 -3.26 10.90 16.94
C GLY A 87 -2.08 10.34 16.18
N ALA A 88 -2.24 9.97 14.91
CA ALA A 88 -1.12 9.51 14.11
C ALA A 88 -0.11 10.64 13.91
N GLU A 89 1.17 10.33 14.09
CA GLU A 89 2.27 11.28 13.99
C GLU A 89 3.39 10.72 13.13
N GLY A 90 4.27 11.60 12.68
CA GLY A 90 5.43 11.20 11.91
C GLY A 90 5.06 10.43 10.67
N ILE A 91 4.02 10.87 9.98
CA ILE A 91 3.50 10.18 8.81
C ILE A 91 4.47 10.39 7.65
N LEU A 92 5.00 9.28 7.13
CA LEU A 92 5.89 9.29 5.98
C LEU A 92 5.20 8.60 4.81
N VAL A 93 5.30 9.21 3.65
CA VAL A 93 4.74 8.67 2.41
C VAL A 93 5.90 8.47 1.44
N LEU A 94 6.17 7.20 1.13
CA LEU A 94 7.30 6.85 0.28
C LEU A 94 6.80 6.32 -1.06
N PRO A 95 7.42 6.74 -2.16
CA PRO A 95 7.09 6.18 -3.46
C PRO A 95 7.52 4.73 -3.52
N ILE A 96 6.72 3.91 -4.18
CA ILE A 96 7.06 2.52 -4.44
C ILE A 96 7.57 2.45 -5.87
N GLU A 97 8.83 2.09 -6.02
CA GLU A 97 9.45 1.99 -7.33
C GLU A 97 8.94 0.78 -8.10
N LYS A 98 8.84 -0.35 -7.42
CA LYS A 98 8.35 -1.60 -8.01
C LYS A 98 7.54 -2.37 -6.98
N MET A 99 6.47 -2.98 -7.44
CA MET A 99 5.63 -3.84 -6.62
C MET A 99 5.39 -5.14 -7.36
N ILE A 100 5.71 -6.25 -6.74
CA ILE A 100 5.47 -7.59 -7.30
C ILE A 100 4.22 -8.14 -6.62
N ILE A 101 3.21 -8.38 -7.44
CA ILE A 101 1.92 -8.86 -6.97
C ILE A 101 1.82 -10.38 -7.13
#